data_896ccb0e888c51ed02a8fef6d9afc02c
#
_entry.id   896ccb0e888c51ed02a8fef6d9afc02c
#
_cell.length_a   1.000
_cell.length_b   1.000
_cell.length_c   1.000
_cell.angle_alpha   90.00
_cell.angle_beta   90.00
_cell.angle_gamma   90.00
#
_symmetry.space_group_name_H-M   'P 1'
#
loop_
_entity.id
_entity.type
_entity.pdbx_description
1 polymer ?
#
loop_
_entity_poly.entity_id
_entity_poly.type
_entity_poly.pdbx_seq_one_letter_code
_entity_poly.pdbx_strand_id
1 'polypeptide(L)'
;MEQTTTIGLDLAKHVFQVHGVDAAGKVTLRRQLRRSELLAFFGEAPACLVGLEACGSAHHWARQIAALGHQVRLLAPARVKPYVKPGKKNDAADAAAICEAVGRAHMQFVPVKSAEQQGVLLLHRSRDLLVRQRTMLINALRGHLAEFGLIAGQGKGNFAKLRASLEAEAGDALPALARQALRLLAEQIDDAEAKIAALEKQIVAQHRDNEASRRLATIPGIGPIIASALAAAVPDARAFSSGRQLAAWLGLVPRQHSTGGKQRLGSITKAGDRYLRRLLVIGATGLIRYRRANVPGGLAWLQDRKSTRLNSSHSRASRMPSSA
;
A
#
# COMPACT_ATOMS: atom_id res chain seq x y z
N MET A 1 38.42 -5.76 -6.03
CA MET A 1 37.21 -4.90 -5.81
C MET A 1 37.51 -3.44 -5.48
N GLU A 2 38.76 -3.05 -5.39
CA GLU A 2 39.18 -1.69 -5.00
C GLU A 2 38.63 -0.53 -5.87
N GLN A 3 38.14 -0.82 -7.06
CA GLN A 3 37.63 0.20 -7.98
C GLN A 3 36.08 0.27 -8.04
N THR A 4 35.35 -0.65 -7.39
CA THR A 4 33.88 -0.67 -7.46
C THR A 4 33.30 0.38 -6.53
N THR A 5 32.60 1.39 -7.09
CA THR A 5 32.00 2.50 -6.33
C THR A 5 30.46 2.35 -6.21
N THR A 6 29.83 1.66 -7.16
CA THR A 6 28.39 1.49 -7.20
C THR A 6 28.02 0.04 -7.53
N ILE A 7 27.09 -0.53 -6.78
CA ILE A 7 26.59 -1.88 -6.98
C ILE A 7 25.07 -1.84 -7.14
N GLY A 8 24.56 -2.49 -8.18
CA GLY A 8 23.16 -2.88 -8.32
C GLY A 8 22.98 -4.33 -7.87
N LEU A 9 22.05 -4.55 -6.95
CA LEU A 9 21.73 -5.85 -6.40
C LEU A 9 20.28 -6.22 -6.73
N ASP A 10 20.10 -7.24 -7.54
CA ASP A 10 18.79 -7.83 -7.78
C ASP A 10 18.55 -8.99 -6.82
N LEU A 11 17.39 -8.95 -6.13
CA LEU A 11 17.04 -9.87 -5.06
C LEU A 11 16.07 -10.94 -5.54
N ALA A 12 16.51 -12.17 -5.56
CA ALA A 12 15.65 -13.32 -5.82
C ALA A 12 15.45 -14.18 -4.55
N LYS A 13 14.78 -15.31 -4.67
CA LYS A 13 14.49 -16.17 -3.52
C LYS A 13 15.75 -16.85 -2.96
N HIS A 14 16.60 -17.37 -3.84
CA HIS A 14 17.77 -18.17 -3.46
C HIS A 14 19.10 -17.61 -3.93
N VAL A 15 19.10 -16.93 -5.07
CA VAL A 15 20.28 -16.46 -5.75
C VAL A 15 20.13 -15.00 -6.10
N PHE A 16 21.13 -14.19 -5.82
CA PHE A 16 21.15 -12.75 -6.07
C PHE A 16 22.11 -12.42 -7.20
N GLN A 17 21.76 -11.42 -8.01
CA GLN A 17 22.64 -10.91 -9.05
C GLN A 17 23.28 -9.61 -8.60
N VAL A 18 24.60 -9.55 -8.75
CA VAL A 18 25.42 -8.38 -8.42
C VAL A 18 26.02 -7.81 -9.69
N HIS A 19 25.81 -6.52 -9.90
CA HIS A 19 26.44 -5.76 -10.98
C HIS A 19 27.12 -4.54 -10.39
N GLY A 20 28.46 -4.44 -10.55
CA GLY A 20 29.26 -3.34 -10.00
C GLY A 20 29.95 -2.54 -11.09
N VAL A 21 30.05 -1.23 -10.85
CA VAL A 21 30.79 -0.29 -11.71
C VAL A 21 31.72 0.57 -10.89
N ASP A 22 32.77 1.08 -11.54
CA ASP A 22 33.67 2.09 -10.99
C ASP A 22 33.09 3.52 -11.11
N ALA A 23 33.88 4.53 -10.72
CA ALA A 23 33.45 5.92 -10.77
C ALA A 23 33.24 6.44 -12.22
N ALA A 24 33.83 5.79 -13.21
CA ALA A 24 33.69 6.13 -14.63
C ALA A 24 32.49 5.37 -15.28
N GLY A 25 31.81 4.50 -14.51
CA GLY A 25 30.69 3.69 -15.01
C GLY A 25 31.14 2.41 -15.74
N LYS A 26 32.45 2.07 -15.73
CA LYS A 26 32.96 0.85 -16.32
C LYS A 26 32.64 -0.34 -15.41
N VAL A 27 32.17 -1.43 -16.00
CA VAL A 27 31.84 -2.64 -15.26
C VAL A 27 33.08 -3.28 -14.66
N THR A 28 33.08 -3.42 -13.35
CA THR A 28 34.17 -4.04 -12.56
C THR A 28 33.76 -5.38 -11.97
N LEU A 29 32.45 -5.62 -11.85
CA LEU A 29 31.92 -6.81 -11.18
C LEU A 29 30.62 -7.29 -11.84
N ARG A 30 30.57 -8.57 -12.14
CA ARG A 30 29.34 -9.32 -12.44
C ARG A 30 29.41 -10.64 -11.74
N ARG A 31 28.54 -10.86 -10.76
CA ARG A 31 28.59 -12.06 -9.95
C ARG A 31 27.18 -12.52 -9.56
N GLN A 32 27.02 -13.82 -9.48
CA GLN A 32 25.87 -14.46 -8.89
C GLN A 32 26.26 -14.94 -7.49
N LEU A 33 25.44 -14.61 -6.49
CA LEU A 33 25.69 -14.98 -5.09
C LEU A 33 24.53 -15.82 -4.58
N ARG A 34 24.83 -16.84 -3.82
CA ARG A 34 23.81 -17.52 -3.01
C ARG A 34 23.39 -16.60 -1.86
N ARG A 35 22.17 -16.77 -1.37
CA ARG A 35 21.63 -15.97 -0.27
C ARG A 35 22.54 -15.98 0.98
N SER A 36 23.18 -17.11 1.30
CA SER A 36 24.13 -17.27 2.42
C SER A 36 25.45 -16.51 2.23
N GLU A 37 25.85 -16.23 1.01
CA GLU A 37 27.14 -15.60 0.69
C GLU A 37 27.07 -14.07 0.70
N LEU A 38 25.85 -13.49 0.70
CA LEU A 38 25.65 -12.06 0.48
C LEU A 38 26.35 -11.18 1.53
N LEU A 39 26.17 -11.49 2.82
CA LEU A 39 26.74 -10.67 3.90
C LEU A 39 28.27 -10.80 3.97
N ALA A 40 28.83 -11.99 3.75
CA ALA A 40 30.27 -12.18 3.66
C ALA A 40 30.87 -11.35 2.50
N PHE A 41 30.21 -11.40 1.33
CA PHE A 41 30.61 -10.61 0.17
C PHE A 41 30.66 -9.10 0.46
N PHE A 42 29.60 -8.54 1.09
CA PHE A 42 29.58 -7.11 1.42
C PHE A 42 30.47 -6.79 2.63
N GLY A 43 30.74 -7.72 3.53
CA GLY A 43 31.70 -7.53 4.62
C GLY A 43 33.14 -7.37 4.16
N GLU A 44 33.51 -8.01 3.03
CA GLU A 44 34.84 -7.94 2.43
C GLU A 44 34.95 -6.79 1.40
N ALA A 45 33.83 -6.28 0.89
CA ALA A 45 33.82 -5.22 -0.11
C ALA A 45 34.08 -3.85 0.51
N PRO A 46 34.86 -2.97 -0.14
CA PRO A 46 34.99 -1.57 0.26
C PRO A 46 33.62 -0.88 0.31
N ALA A 47 33.45 0.09 1.22
CA ALA A 47 32.22 0.85 1.33
C ALA A 47 31.85 1.50 -0.01
N CYS A 48 30.64 1.22 -0.50
CA CYS A 48 30.17 1.68 -1.80
C CYS A 48 28.67 2.01 -1.77
N LEU A 49 28.17 2.62 -2.86
CA LEU A 49 26.74 2.84 -3.06
C LEU A 49 26.07 1.54 -3.54
N VAL A 50 25.04 1.07 -2.83
CA VAL A 50 24.29 -0.14 -3.18
C VAL A 50 22.85 0.19 -3.49
N GLY A 51 22.41 -0.09 -4.71
CA GLY A 51 21.03 0.01 -5.15
C GLY A 51 20.33 -1.33 -5.05
N LEU A 52 19.08 -1.33 -4.53
CA LEU A 52 18.20 -2.50 -4.53
C LEU A 52 16.81 -2.09 -5.02
N GLU A 53 16.14 -2.98 -5.74
CA GLU A 53 14.71 -2.79 -6.02
C GLU A 53 13.89 -3.04 -4.74
N ALA A 54 12.89 -2.20 -4.47
CA ALA A 54 12.01 -2.28 -3.30
C ALA A 54 11.00 -3.44 -3.45
N CYS A 55 11.47 -4.66 -3.29
CA CYS A 55 10.70 -5.90 -3.32
C CYS A 55 10.46 -6.48 -1.91
N GLY A 56 9.94 -7.70 -1.81
CA GLY A 56 9.52 -8.33 -0.56
C GLY A 56 10.57 -8.42 0.56
N SER A 57 11.85 -8.61 0.27
CA SER A 57 12.93 -8.72 1.26
C SER A 57 13.88 -7.52 1.28
N ALA A 58 13.66 -6.53 0.44
CA ALA A 58 14.60 -5.43 0.21
C ALA A 58 14.93 -4.63 1.48
N HIS A 59 13.95 -4.33 2.32
CA HIS A 59 14.19 -3.59 3.56
C HIS A 59 15.08 -4.35 4.55
N HIS A 60 14.95 -5.67 4.64
CA HIS A 60 15.82 -6.50 5.46
C HIS A 60 17.25 -6.41 4.97
N TRP A 61 17.50 -6.69 3.69
CA TRP A 61 18.83 -6.66 3.11
C TRP A 61 19.46 -5.26 3.12
N ALA A 62 18.65 -4.23 2.89
CA ALA A 62 19.11 -2.85 3.00
C ALA A 62 19.64 -2.52 4.39
N ARG A 63 18.99 -2.95 5.46
CA ARG A 63 19.49 -2.75 6.83
C ARG A 63 20.76 -3.55 7.10
N GLN A 64 20.81 -4.82 6.65
CA GLN A 64 21.99 -5.66 6.87
C GLN A 64 23.22 -5.12 6.14
N ILE A 65 23.07 -4.73 4.87
CA ILE A 65 24.17 -4.19 4.06
C ILE A 65 24.60 -2.80 4.59
N ALA A 66 23.64 -1.96 5.01
CA ALA A 66 23.97 -0.67 5.61
C ALA A 66 24.73 -0.81 6.95
N ALA A 67 24.43 -1.84 7.74
CA ALA A 67 25.18 -2.14 8.98
C ALA A 67 26.65 -2.54 8.73
N LEU A 68 26.99 -2.97 7.51
CA LEU A 68 28.36 -3.25 7.07
C LEU A 68 29.09 -2.01 6.52
N GLY A 69 28.50 -0.81 6.63
CA GLY A 69 29.13 0.46 6.24
C GLY A 69 28.82 0.93 4.82
N HIS A 70 27.96 0.24 4.05
CA HIS A 70 27.60 0.66 2.71
C HIS A 70 26.47 1.70 2.71
N GLN A 71 26.46 2.60 1.71
CA GLN A 71 25.36 3.49 1.46
C GLN A 71 24.26 2.77 0.65
N VAL A 72 23.15 2.42 1.28
CA VAL A 72 22.10 1.63 0.62
C VAL A 72 20.92 2.50 0.22
N ARG A 73 20.44 2.34 -1.01
CA ARG A 73 19.26 3.02 -1.56
C ARG A 73 18.28 2.04 -2.17
N LEU A 74 17.01 2.18 -1.81
CA LEU A 74 15.93 1.39 -2.39
C LEU A 74 15.24 2.15 -3.51
N LEU A 75 15.02 1.47 -4.64
CA LEU A 75 14.34 2.02 -5.81
C LEU A 75 12.97 1.37 -6.00
N ALA A 76 11.96 2.18 -6.31
CA ALA A 76 10.66 1.62 -6.68
C ALA A 76 10.75 0.90 -8.03
N PRO A 77 10.13 -0.29 -8.22
CA PRO A 77 10.19 -1.08 -9.46
C PRO A 77 9.85 -0.27 -10.71
N ALA A 78 8.82 0.60 -10.62
CA ALA A 78 8.43 1.47 -11.72
C ALA A 78 9.51 2.47 -12.15
N ARG A 79 10.48 2.78 -11.27
CA ARG A 79 11.59 3.69 -11.55
C ARG A 79 12.80 2.96 -12.14
N VAL A 80 12.95 1.67 -11.89
CA VAL A 80 14.00 0.82 -12.47
C VAL A 80 13.64 0.38 -13.88
N LYS A 81 12.35 0.09 -14.12
CA LYS A 81 11.85 -0.43 -15.40
C LYS A 81 12.35 0.31 -16.67
N PRO A 82 12.45 1.66 -16.72
CA PRO A 82 12.96 2.35 -17.90
C PRO A 82 14.43 2.05 -18.25
N TYR A 83 15.21 1.54 -17.30
CA TYR A 83 16.62 1.20 -17.49
C TYR A 83 16.84 -0.25 -17.93
N VAL A 84 15.80 -1.08 -17.89
CA VAL A 84 15.84 -2.46 -18.40
C VAL A 84 15.72 -2.43 -19.92
N LYS A 85 16.73 -2.96 -20.62
CA LYS A 85 16.74 -3.02 -22.08
C LYS A 85 15.63 -3.92 -22.61
N PRO A 86 14.82 -3.44 -23.60
CA PRO A 86 13.75 -4.26 -24.18
C PRO A 86 14.30 -5.56 -24.77
N GLY A 87 13.56 -6.67 -24.60
CA GLY A 87 13.89 -7.96 -25.18
C GLY A 87 15.02 -8.76 -24.49
N LYS A 88 15.65 -8.21 -23.45
CA LYS A 88 16.74 -8.88 -22.70
C LYS A 88 16.44 -8.95 -21.21
N LYS A 89 15.23 -9.40 -20.85
CA LYS A 89 14.87 -9.58 -19.45
C LYS A 89 15.55 -10.83 -18.88
N ASN A 90 16.54 -10.59 -18.01
CA ASN A 90 17.16 -11.60 -17.16
C ASN A 90 17.67 -10.92 -15.90
N ASP A 91 17.91 -11.67 -14.83
CA ASP A 91 18.31 -11.17 -13.52
C ASP A 91 19.60 -10.33 -13.58
N ALA A 92 20.55 -10.65 -14.45
CA ALA A 92 21.80 -9.90 -14.64
C ALA A 92 21.52 -8.52 -15.28
N ALA A 93 20.54 -8.43 -16.21
CA ALA A 93 20.13 -7.16 -16.80
C ALA A 93 19.35 -6.31 -15.79
N ASP A 94 18.56 -6.93 -14.92
CA ASP A 94 17.83 -6.24 -13.86
C ASP A 94 18.81 -5.66 -12.82
N ALA A 95 19.86 -6.39 -12.41
CA ALA A 95 20.94 -5.87 -11.57
C ALA A 95 21.70 -4.71 -12.21
N ALA A 96 21.97 -4.78 -13.51
CA ALA A 96 22.62 -3.69 -14.26
C ALA A 96 21.72 -2.45 -14.33
N ALA A 97 20.42 -2.61 -14.55
CA ALA A 97 19.44 -1.52 -14.56
C ALA A 97 19.33 -0.85 -13.18
N ILE A 98 19.34 -1.62 -12.09
CA ILE A 98 19.37 -1.11 -10.72
C ILE A 98 20.65 -0.29 -10.48
N CYS A 99 21.82 -0.80 -10.90
CA CYS A 99 23.10 -0.14 -10.77
C CYS A 99 23.14 1.21 -11.50
N GLU A 100 22.60 1.26 -12.72
CA GLU A 100 22.49 2.51 -13.47
C GLU A 100 21.49 3.49 -12.83
N ALA A 101 20.31 3.01 -12.41
CA ALA A 101 19.26 3.83 -11.84
C ALA A 101 19.69 4.48 -10.51
N VAL A 102 20.43 3.77 -9.64
CA VAL A 102 20.77 4.26 -8.29
C VAL A 102 21.71 5.47 -8.32
N GLY A 103 22.52 5.61 -9.36
CA GLY A 103 23.46 6.73 -9.55
C GLY A 103 22.82 8.01 -10.13
N ARG A 104 21.55 7.98 -10.55
CA ARG A 104 20.92 9.13 -11.22
C ARG A 104 20.51 10.22 -10.23
N ALA A 105 20.90 11.47 -10.51
CA ALA A 105 20.68 12.63 -9.62
C ALA A 105 19.22 12.90 -9.27
N HIS A 106 18.29 12.66 -10.19
CA HIS A 106 16.84 12.91 -10.00
C HIS A 106 16.07 11.67 -9.56
N MET A 107 16.76 10.59 -9.17
CA MET A 107 16.11 9.37 -8.71
C MET A 107 15.46 9.57 -7.33
N GLN A 108 14.19 9.18 -7.24
CA GLN A 108 13.47 9.17 -5.96
C GLN A 108 13.59 7.79 -5.33
N PHE A 109 14.15 7.75 -4.13
CA PHE A 109 14.38 6.53 -3.38
C PHE A 109 13.23 6.23 -2.42
N VAL A 110 13.03 4.94 -2.15
CA VAL A 110 12.12 4.46 -1.12
C VAL A 110 12.88 4.44 0.20
N PRO A 111 12.39 5.12 1.25
CA PRO A 111 13.06 5.10 2.56
C PRO A 111 13.15 3.67 3.11
N VAL A 112 14.31 3.31 3.65
CA VAL A 112 14.50 2.03 4.33
C VAL A 112 13.74 2.05 5.64
N LYS A 113 12.84 1.09 5.82
CA LYS A 113 12.03 0.96 7.05
C LYS A 113 12.80 0.21 8.12
N SER A 114 12.64 0.62 9.38
CA SER A 114 13.13 -0.14 10.52
C SER A 114 12.37 -1.48 10.69
N ALA A 115 12.89 -2.37 11.51
CA ALA A 115 12.23 -3.64 11.83
C ALA A 115 10.88 -3.40 12.53
N GLU A 116 10.84 -2.41 13.44
CA GLU A 116 9.65 -2.02 14.19
C GLU A 116 8.57 -1.45 13.25
N GLN A 117 8.95 -0.56 12.31
CA GLN A 117 8.04 -0.04 11.29
C GLN A 117 7.46 -1.16 10.42
N GLN A 118 8.29 -2.14 10.03
CA GLN A 118 7.81 -3.32 9.30
C GLN A 118 6.87 -4.18 10.16
N GLY A 119 7.14 -4.31 11.47
CA GLY A 119 6.25 -4.98 12.43
C GLY A 119 4.87 -4.33 12.49
N VAL A 120 4.81 -3.01 12.63
CA VAL A 120 3.54 -2.26 12.61
C VAL A 120 2.81 -2.44 11.26
N LEU A 121 3.52 -2.36 10.14
CA LEU A 121 2.93 -2.59 8.81
C LEU A 121 2.44 -4.04 8.64
N LEU A 122 3.07 -5.01 9.30
CA LEU A 122 2.60 -6.40 9.31
C LEU A 122 1.26 -6.54 10.03
N LEU A 123 1.06 -5.87 11.18
CA LEU A 123 -0.24 -5.83 11.86
C LEU A 123 -1.33 -5.29 10.93
N HIS A 124 -1.04 -4.20 10.21
CA HIS A 124 -1.97 -3.62 9.24
C HIS A 124 -2.28 -4.56 8.07
N ARG A 125 -1.28 -5.24 7.51
CA ARG A 125 -1.45 -6.19 6.39
C ARG A 125 -2.24 -7.42 6.82
N SER A 126 -1.96 -7.95 8.01
CA SER A 126 -2.69 -9.09 8.59
C SER A 126 -4.15 -8.72 8.86
N ARG A 127 -4.40 -7.55 9.45
CA ARG A 127 -5.76 -7.02 9.61
C ARG A 127 -6.49 -6.87 8.28
N ASP A 128 -5.83 -6.32 7.26
CA ASP A 128 -6.42 -6.16 5.93
C ASP A 128 -6.78 -7.48 5.28
N LEU A 129 -5.93 -8.48 5.42
CA LEU A 129 -6.19 -9.84 4.94
C LEU A 129 -7.43 -10.44 5.62
N LEU A 130 -7.48 -10.40 6.95
CA LEU A 130 -8.61 -10.92 7.73
C LEU A 130 -9.93 -10.19 7.43
N VAL A 131 -9.91 -8.87 7.26
CA VAL A 131 -11.10 -8.10 6.85
C VAL A 131 -11.61 -8.54 5.48
N ARG A 132 -10.74 -8.82 4.53
CA ARG A 132 -11.13 -9.36 3.21
C ARG A 132 -11.66 -10.77 3.30
N GLN A 133 -11.01 -11.66 4.07
CA GLN A 133 -11.47 -13.03 4.30
C GLN A 133 -12.86 -13.04 4.94
N ARG A 134 -13.06 -12.26 6.00
CA ARG A 134 -14.38 -12.11 6.64
C ARG A 134 -15.46 -11.68 5.63
N THR A 135 -15.14 -10.69 4.79
CA THR A 135 -16.10 -10.21 3.77
C THR A 135 -16.43 -11.30 2.75
N MET A 136 -15.43 -12.08 2.33
CA MET A 136 -15.65 -13.24 1.44
C MET A 136 -16.53 -14.30 2.09
N LEU A 137 -16.26 -14.65 3.34
CA LEU A 137 -17.04 -15.63 4.11
C LEU A 137 -18.49 -15.18 4.31
N ILE A 138 -18.71 -13.91 4.68
CA ILE A 138 -20.08 -13.35 4.81
C ILE A 138 -20.82 -13.40 3.48
N ASN A 139 -20.16 -13.07 2.36
CA ASN A 139 -20.81 -13.13 1.05
C ASN A 139 -21.12 -14.57 0.63
N ALA A 140 -20.21 -15.52 0.90
CA ALA A 140 -20.44 -16.94 0.65
C ALA A 140 -21.63 -17.47 1.48
N LEU A 141 -21.63 -17.19 2.78
CA LEU A 141 -22.74 -17.57 3.68
C LEU A 141 -24.07 -17.02 3.19
N ARG A 142 -24.11 -15.75 2.79
CA ARG A 142 -25.32 -15.11 2.25
C ARG A 142 -25.78 -15.76 0.94
N GLY A 143 -24.85 -16.05 0.03
CA GLY A 143 -25.15 -16.70 -1.23
C GLY A 143 -25.75 -18.09 -1.00
N HIS A 144 -25.11 -18.89 -0.17
CA HIS A 144 -25.62 -20.25 0.13
C HIS A 144 -26.97 -20.25 0.87
N LEU A 145 -27.19 -19.34 1.81
CA LEU A 145 -28.50 -19.23 2.50
C LEU A 145 -29.60 -18.79 1.55
N ALA A 146 -29.29 -17.96 0.55
CA ALA A 146 -30.26 -17.52 -0.44
C ALA A 146 -30.79 -18.69 -1.29
N GLU A 147 -29.98 -19.73 -1.56
CA GLU A 147 -30.41 -20.95 -2.26
C GLU A 147 -31.50 -21.72 -1.48
N PHE A 148 -31.60 -21.48 -0.18
CA PHE A 148 -32.63 -22.06 0.67
C PHE A 148 -33.76 -21.04 1.06
N GLY A 149 -33.83 -19.90 0.36
CA GLY A 149 -34.85 -18.87 0.58
C GLY A 149 -34.56 -17.95 1.79
N LEU A 150 -33.41 -18.12 2.48
CA LEU A 150 -33.04 -17.29 3.61
C LEU A 150 -32.24 -16.07 3.13
N ILE A 151 -32.91 -14.93 2.96
CA ILE A 151 -32.37 -13.71 2.38
C ILE A 151 -32.05 -12.68 3.46
N ALA A 152 -30.86 -12.12 3.46
CA ALA A 152 -30.47 -10.98 4.30
C ALA A 152 -29.83 -9.86 3.50
N GLY A 153 -30.08 -8.62 3.92
CA GLY A 153 -29.51 -7.41 3.32
C GLY A 153 -27.97 -7.37 3.39
N GLN A 154 -27.39 -6.44 2.62
CA GLN A 154 -25.95 -6.20 2.65
C GLN A 154 -25.53 -5.43 3.92
N GLY A 155 -24.28 -5.63 4.36
CA GLY A 155 -23.65 -4.90 5.45
C GLY A 155 -23.41 -5.72 6.70
N LYS A 156 -22.47 -5.24 7.53
CA LYS A 156 -22.01 -5.92 8.74
C LYS A 156 -23.15 -6.17 9.74
N GLY A 157 -24.06 -5.21 9.92
CA GLY A 157 -25.19 -5.34 10.86
C GLY A 157 -26.19 -6.43 10.51
N ASN A 158 -26.24 -6.87 9.26
CA ASN A 158 -27.14 -7.94 8.82
C ASN A 158 -26.52 -9.34 8.96
N PHE A 159 -25.22 -9.45 9.26
CA PHE A 159 -24.59 -10.75 9.55
C PHE A 159 -25.14 -11.38 10.83
N ALA A 160 -25.35 -10.59 11.89
CA ALA A 160 -25.96 -11.08 13.13
C ALA A 160 -27.37 -11.66 12.89
N LYS A 161 -28.17 -11.01 12.02
CA LYS A 161 -29.49 -11.52 11.62
C LYS A 161 -29.38 -12.83 10.85
N LEU A 162 -28.40 -12.92 9.93
CA LEU A 162 -28.15 -14.12 9.13
C LEU A 162 -27.75 -15.30 10.03
N ARG A 163 -26.90 -15.05 11.01
CA ARG A 163 -26.51 -16.04 12.02
C ARG A 163 -27.70 -16.49 12.86
N ALA A 164 -28.49 -15.54 13.35
CA ALA A 164 -29.70 -15.86 14.10
C ALA A 164 -30.67 -16.71 13.28
N SER A 165 -30.83 -16.44 11.97
CA SER A 165 -31.67 -17.26 11.09
C SER A 165 -31.14 -18.69 10.90
N LEU A 166 -29.81 -18.88 10.95
CA LEU A 166 -29.19 -20.22 10.87
C LEU A 166 -29.41 -21.04 12.16
N GLU A 167 -29.53 -20.37 13.30
CA GLU A 167 -29.74 -20.97 14.63
C GLU A 167 -31.21 -21.10 15.05
N ALA A 168 -32.12 -20.42 14.35
CA ALA A 168 -33.56 -20.46 14.59
C ALA A 168 -34.26 -21.63 13.87
N GLU A 169 -35.55 -21.81 14.08
CA GLU A 169 -36.39 -22.80 13.40
C GLU A 169 -36.27 -22.76 11.87
N ALA A 170 -36.02 -21.58 11.28
CA ALA A 170 -35.73 -21.45 9.86
C ALA A 170 -34.45 -22.22 9.45
N GLY A 171 -33.51 -22.36 10.36
CA GLY A 171 -32.29 -23.20 10.16
C GLY A 171 -32.60 -24.69 10.25
N ASP A 172 -33.69 -25.10 10.93
CA ASP A 172 -34.10 -26.50 11.04
C ASP A 172 -34.74 -27.03 9.76
N ALA A 173 -35.24 -26.15 8.90
CA ALA A 173 -35.73 -26.48 7.56
C ALA A 173 -34.57 -26.76 6.56
N LEU A 174 -33.32 -26.43 6.91
CA LEU A 174 -32.16 -26.71 6.06
C LEU A 174 -31.78 -28.21 6.09
N PRO A 175 -31.38 -28.80 4.96
CA PRO A 175 -30.74 -30.12 4.96
C PRO A 175 -29.57 -30.19 5.93
N ALA A 176 -29.43 -31.31 6.66
CA ALA A 176 -28.40 -31.45 7.71
C ALA A 176 -26.98 -31.13 7.24
N LEU A 177 -26.63 -31.56 6.04
CA LEU A 177 -25.30 -31.27 5.44
C LEU A 177 -25.12 -29.78 5.15
N ALA A 178 -26.15 -29.11 4.64
CA ALA A 178 -26.11 -27.66 4.39
C ALA A 178 -25.93 -26.89 5.69
N ARG A 179 -26.72 -27.25 6.72
CA ARG A 179 -26.62 -26.63 8.06
C ARG A 179 -25.23 -26.78 8.65
N GLN A 180 -24.64 -27.97 8.58
CA GLN A 180 -23.27 -28.22 9.07
C GLN A 180 -22.24 -27.35 8.35
N ALA A 181 -22.27 -27.30 7.02
CA ALA A 181 -21.35 -26.49 6.23
C ALA A 181 -21.50 -24.98 6.53
N LEU A 182 -22.74 -24.48 6.65
CA LEU A 182 -23.02 -23.08 6.95
C LEU A 182 -22.57 -22.69 8.37
N ARG A 183 -22.70 -23.57 9.36
CA ARG A 183 -22.17 -23.36 10.71
C ARG A 183 -20.67 -23.21 10.72
N LEU A 184 -19.92 -24.05 9.98
CA LEU A 184 -18.47 -23.90 9.83
C LEU A 184 -18.07 -22.56 9.25
N LEU A 185 -18.79 -22.05 8.24
CA LEU A 185 -18.55 -20.71 7.69
C LEU A 185 -18.83 -19.62 8.72
N ALA A 186 -19.90 -19.74 9.50
CA ALA A 186 -20.22 -18.78 10.54
C ALA A 186 -19.17 -18.74 11.65
N GLU A 187 -18.68 -19.89 12.10
CA GLU A 187 -17.58 -20.00 13.07
C GLU A 187 -16.29 -19.36 12.55
N GLN A 188 -15.95 -19.55 11.27
CA GLN A 188 -14.79 -18.89 10.66
C GLN A 188 -14.92 -17.37 10.60
N ILE A 189 -16.16 -16.85 10.43
CA ILE A 189 -16.41 -15.41 10.47
C ILE A 189 -16.17 -14.86 11.87
N ASP A 190 -16.66 -15.55 12.92
CA ASP A 190 -16.44 -15.16 14.31
C ASP A 190 -14.95 -15.18 14.68
N ASP A 191 -14.24 -16.23 14.29
CA ASP A 191 -12.81 -16.33 14.50
C ASP A 191 -12.04 -15.19 13.80
N ALA A 192 -12.42 -14.87 12.56
CA ALA A 192 -11.85 -13.74 11.84
C ALA A 192 -12.15 -12.40 12.54
N GLU A 193 -13.37 -12.20 13.07
CA GLU A 193 -13.72 -10.98 13.82
C GLU A 193 -12.94 -10.85 15.12
N ALA A 194 -12.76 -11.93 15.88
CA ALA A 194 -11.97 -11.93 17.10
C ALA A 194 -10.48 -11.58 16.80
N LYS A 195 -9.91 -12.17 15.76
CA LYS A 195 -8.53 -11.86 15.32
C LYS A 195 -8.38 -10.43 14.82
N ILE A 196 -9.35 -9.90 14.08
CA ILE A 196 -9.35 -8.49 13.65
C ILE A 196 -9.37 -7.56 14.87
N ALA A 197 -10.22 -7.82 15.85
CA ALA A 197 -10.31 -7.03 17.09
C ALA A 197 -8.99 -7.06 17.88
N ALA A 198 -8.34 -8.22 17.98
CA ALA A 198 -7.04 -8.36 18.63
C ALA A 198 -5.94 -7.54 17.92
N LEU A 199 -5.88 -7.57 16.59
CA LEU A 199 -4.93 -6.77 15.82
C LEU A 199 -5.24 -5.27 15.94
N GLU A 200 -6.50 -4.86 15.92
CA GLU A 200 -6.89 -3.46 16.12
C GLU A 200 -6.47 -2.95 17.50
N LYS A 201 -6.62 -3.76 18.55
CA LYS A 201 -6.14 -3.43 19.90
C LYS A 201 -4.62 -3.18 19.91
N GLN A 202 -3.83 -4.03 19.24
CA GLN A 202 -2.39 -3.85 19.12
C GLN A 202 -2.02 -2.59 18.32
N ILE A 203 -2.70 -2.31 17.20
CA ILE A 203 -2.48 -1.11 16.39
C ILE A 203 -2.79 0.15 17.22
N VAL A 204 -3.89 0.14 18.00
CA VAL A 204 -4.25 1.26 18.87
C VAL A 204 -3.21 1.46 19.99
N ALA A 205 -2.66 0.40 20.56
CA ALA A 205 -1.57 0.49 21.53
C ALA A 205 -0.35 1.17 20.88
N GLN A 206 0.11 0.68 19.74
CA GLN A 206 1.23 1.27 18.99
C GLN A 206 0.97 2.74 18.59
N HIS A 207 -0.26 3.08 18.26
CA HIS A 207 -0.65 4.47 18.00
C HIS A 207 -0.45 5.37 19.23
N ARG A 208 -0.80 4.90 20.44
CA ARG A 208 -0.65 5.68 21.68
C ARG A 208 0.81 5.97 22.01
N ASP A 209 1.70 5.04 21.70
CA ASP A 209 3.13 5.16 21.99
C ASP A 209 3.90 5.93 20.89
N ASN A 210 3.29 6.19 19.73
CA ASN A 210 3.94 6.85 18.61
C ASN A 210 3.48 8.30 18.45
N GLU A 211 4.39 9.26 18.70
CA GLU A 211 4.09 10.70 18.63
C GLU A 211 3.61 11.13 17.23
N ALA A 212 4.29 10.71 16.17
CA ALA A 212 3.92 11.05 14.80
C ALA A 212 2.51 10.55 14.47
N SER A 213 2.15 9.35 14.93
CA SER A 213 0.82 8.80 14.79
C SER A 213 -0.23 9.61 15.56
N ARG A 214 0.06 10.02 16.80
CA ARG A 214 -0.85 10.87 17.59
C ARG A 214 -1.07 12.23 16.91
N ARG A 215 -0.01 12.86 16.40
CA ARG A 215 -0.10 14.11 15.65
C ARG A 215 -0.94 13.97 14.38
N LEU A 216 -0.78 12.89 13.63
CA LEU A 216 -1.60 12.61 12.44
C LEU A 216 -3.08 12.42 12.78
N ALA A 217 -3.40 11.85 13.94
CA ALA A 217 -4.79 11.61 14.37
C ALA A 217 -5.54 12.91 14.76
N THR A 218 -4.86 14.04 14.91
CA THR A 218 -5.53 15.36 15.10
C THR A 218 -6.20 15.85 13.81
N ILE A 219 -5.83 15.28 12.65
CA ILE A 219 -6.41 15.65 11.36
C ILE A 219 -7.80 15.01 11.22
N PRO A 220 -8.85 15.80 10.97
CA PRO A 220 -10.20 15.26 10.80
C PRO A 220 -10.27 14.17 9.72
N GLY A 221 -10.88 13.03 10.06
CA GLY A 221 -10.96 11.85 9.18
C GLY A 221 -9.77 10.90 9.27
N ILE A 222 -8.72 11.24 10.03
CA ILE A 222 -7.59 10.35 10.29
C ILE A 222 -7.72 9.79 11.73
N GLY A 223 -8.27 8.58 11.84
CA GLY A 223 -8.31 7.86 13.12
C GLY A 223 -7.02 7.06 13.40
N PRO A 224 -6.93 6.39 14.57
CA PRO A 224 -5.74 5.66 15.00
C PRO A 224 -5.19 4.66 13.97
N ILE A 225 -6.06 3.93 13.29
CA ILE A 225 -5.67 2.96 12.26
C ILE A 225 -4.97 3.64 11.08
N ILE A 226 -5.53 4.76 10.59
CA ILE A 226 -4.96 5.51 9.46
C ILE A 226 -3.66 6.17 9.87
N ALA A 227 -3.64 6.80 11.05
CA ALA A 227 -2.49 7.49 11.59
C ALA A 227 -1.29 6.55 11.79
N SER A 228 -1.53 5.39 12.41
CA SER A 228 -0.49 4.36 12.62
C SER A 228 0.04 3.82 11.29
N ALA A 229 -0.83 3.55 10.31
CA ALA A 229 -0.41 3.09 8.99
C ALA A 229 0.46 4.12 8.26
N LEU A 230 0.08 5.41 8.32
CA LEU A 230 0.85 6.50 7.71
C LEU A 230 2.21 6.67 8.39
N ALA A 231 2.26 6.73 9.72
CA ALA A 231 3.49 6.87 10.48
C ALA A 231 4.48 5.73 10.20
N ALA A 232 4.00 4.49 10.09
CA ALA A 232 4.83 3.34 9.77
C ALA A 232 5.28 3.30 8.30
N ALA A 233 4.47 3.82 7.38
CA ALA A 233 4.78 3.80 5.95
C ALA A 233 5.69 4.96 5.51
N VAL A 234 5.65 6.08 6.22
CA VAL A 234 6.40 7.32 5.95
C VAL A 234 7.39 7.57 7.10
N PRO A 235 8.60 7.02 7.04
CA PRO A 235 9.60 7.18 8.11
C PRO A 235 10.01 8.64 8.34
N ASP A 236 10.09 9.44 7.28
CA ASP A 236 10.43 10.84 7.35
C ASP A 236 9.52 11.67 6.43
N ALA A 237 8.69 12.52 7.03
CA ALA A 237 7.79 13.41 6.30
C ALA A 237 8.54 14.49 5.49
N ARG A 238 9.78 14.83 5.85
CA ARG A 238 10.62 15.80 5.13
C ARG A 238 11.05 15.31 3.74
N ALA A 239 10.89 14.01 3.46
CA ALA A 239 11.05 13.47 2.12
C ALA A 239 10.04 14.04 1.10
N PHE A 240 8.99 14.71 1.56
CA PHE A 240 8.00 15.35 0.72
C PHE A 240 8.09 16.88 0.84
N SER A 241 8.36 17.55 -0.27
CA SER A 241 8.42 19.02 -0.32
C SER A 241 7.04 19.69 -0.18
N SER A 242 5.96 18.94 -0.39
CA SER A 242 4.58 19.44 -0.30
C SER A 242 3.55 18.33 -0.13
N GLY A 243 2.34 18.69 0.31
CA GLY A 243 1.19 17.76 0.33
C GLY A 243 0.81 17.21 -1.04
N ARG A 244 1.08 17.95 -2.13
CA ARG A 244 0.88 17.46 -3.51
C ARG A 244 1.83 16.33 -3.85
N GLN A 245 3.07 16.39 -3.39
CA GLN A 245 4.05 15.33 -3.60
C GLN A 245 3.67 14.05 -2.81
N LEU A 246 3.19 14.19 -1.57
CA LEU A 246 2.62 13.09 -0.81
C LEU A 246 1.39 12.49 -1.54
N ALA A 247 0.49 13.32 -2.04
CA ALA A 247 -0.67 12.86 -2.81
C ALA A 247 -0.27 12.13 -4.10
N ALA A 248 0.77 12.59 -4.79
CA ALA A 248 1.34 11.92 -5.96
C ALA A 248 1.97 10.56 -5.59
N TRP A 249 2.71 10.51 -4.49
CA TRP A 249 3.29 9.28 -3.95
C TRP A 249 2.21 8.25 -3.57
N LEU A 250 1.09 8.70 -3.00
CA LEU A 250 -0.07 7.86 -2.69
C LEU A 250 -0.88 7.47 -3.95
N GLY A 251 -0.59 8.08 -5.11
CA GLY A 251 -1.33 7.85 -6.34
C GLY A 251 -2.74 8.43 -6.33
N LEU A 252 -2.95 9.54 -5.61
CA LEU A 252 -4.22 10.27 -5.53
C LEU A 252 -4.34 11.38 -6.59
N VAL A 253 -3.25 11.73 -7.28
CA VAL A 253 -3.26 12.73 -8.35
C VAL A 253 -3.77 12.13 -9.66
N PRO A 254 -4.44 12.94 -10.51
CA PRO A 254 -4.88 12.48 -11.83
C PRO A 254 -3.70 12.10 -12.73
N ARG A 255 -3.90 11.13 -13.60
CA ARG A 255 -3.01 10.91 -14.75
C ARG A 255 -3.13 12.08 -15.69
N GLN A 256 -1.99 12.53 -16.21
CA GLN A 256 -1.95 13.61 -17.18
C GLN A 256 -1.57 13.06 -18.56
N HIS A 257 -2.37 13.38 -19.56
CA HIS A 257 -2.16 13.04 -20.97
C HIS A 257 -2.22 14.32 -21.80
N SER A 258 -1.57 15.38 -21.31
CA SER A 258 -1.58 16.70 -21.92
C SER A 258 -0.52 16.78 -23.01
N THR A 259 -0.87 17.36 -24.14
CA THR A 259 0.04 17.59 -25.29
C THR A 259 -0.36 18.89 -25.98
N GLY A 260 0.62 19.62 -26.52
CA GLY A 260 0.38 20.84 -27.29
C GLY A 260 -0.47 21.90 -26.57
N GLY A 261 -0.25 22.12 -25.27
CA GLY A 261 -1.00 23.07 -24.45
C GLY A 261 -2.42 22.62 -24.04
N LYS A 262 -2.92 21.51 -24.58
CA LYS A 262 -4.25 20.96 -24.20
C LYS A 262 -4.14 20.07 -22.98
N GLN A 263 -4.75 20.48 -21.86
CA GLN A 263 -4.80 19.68 -20.64
C GLN A 263 -5.82 18.54 -20.76
N ARG A 264 -5.35 17.31 -20.62
CA ARG A 264 -6.20 16.12 -20.54
C ARG A 264 -5.87 15.33 -19.28
N LEU A 265 -6.76 15.42 -18.28
CA LEU A 265 -6.63 14.71 -17.02
C LEU A 265 -7.51 13.45 -17.03
N GLY A 266 -6.94 12.34 -16.62
CA GLY A 266 -7.63 11.05 -16.44
C GLY A 266 -8.01 10.78 -14.98
N SER A 267 -8.30 9.51 -14.68
CA SER A 267 -8.50 9.05 -13.30
C SER A 267 -7.21 9.13 -12.48
N ILE A 268 -7.30 8.99 -11.15
CA ILE A 268 -6.12 8.96 -10.27
C ILE A 268 -5.12 7.89 -10.70
N THR A 269 -3.82 8.16 -10.51
CA THR A 269 -2.73 7.30 -11.01
C THR A 269 -2.72 5.91 -10.37
N LYS A 270 -3.14 5.80 -9.10
CA LYS A 270 -3.08 4.58 -8.28
C LYS A 270 -1.65 4.00 -8.14
N ALA A 271 -0.62 4.81 -8.36
CA ALA A 271 0.77 4.38 -8.38
C ALA A 271 1.33 3.96 -7.01
N GLY A 272 0.81 4.53 -5.92
CA GLY A 272 1.30 4.30 -4.56
C GLY A 272 0.63 3.14 -3.84
N ASP A 273 0.85 3.08 -2.53
CA ASP A 273 0.33 2.03 -1.65
C ASP A 273 -1.21 1.99 -1.68
N ARG A 274 -1.75 0.83 -2.10
CA ARG A 274 -3.20 0.61 -2.24
C ARG A 274 -3.91 0.64 -0.89
N TYR A 275 -3.26 0.13 0.16
CA TYR A 275 -3.86 0.05 1.50
C TYR A 275 -4.01 1.45 2.09
N LEU A 276 -2.95 2.25 2.10
CA LEU A 276 -2.97 3.64 2.58
C LEU A 276 -3.99 4.49 1.82
N ARG A 277 -4.00 4.39 0.48
CA ARG A 277 -4.95 5.12 -0.35
C ARG A 277 -6.39 4.76 0.00
N ARG A 278 -6.70 3.47 0.20
CA ARG A 278 -8.03 3.01 0.61
C ARG A 278 -8.42 3.55 1.99
N LEU A 279 -7.51 3.49 2.96
CA LEU A 279 -7.76 4.00 4.31
C LEU A 279 -8.08 5.50 4.28
N LEU A 280 -7.31 6.30 3.55
CA LEU A 280 -7.53 7.74 3.42
C LEU A 280 -8.86 8.07 2.72
N VAL A 281 -9.22 7.32 1.68
CA VAL A 281 -10.53 7.47 1.02
C VAL A 281 -11.67 7.12 1.98
N ILE A 282 -11.53 6.06 2.79
CA ILE A 282 -12.54 5.69 3.81
C ILE A 282 -12.67 6.80 4.86
N GLY A 283 -11.55 7.31 5.38
CA GLY A 283 -11.55 8.39 6.37
C GLY A 283 -12.21 9.67 5.84
N ALA A 284 -11.84 10.08 4.62
CA ALA A 284 -12.44 11.24 3.96
C ALA A 284 -13.93 11.03 3.67
N THR A 285 -14.33 9.83 3.23
CA THR A 285 -15.74 9.49 2.98
C THR A 285 -16.56 9.51 4.27
N GLY A 286 -16.01 8.97 5.37
CA GLY A 286 -16.62 9.03 6.70
C GLY A 286 -16.84 10.48 7.14
N LEU A 287 -15.82 11.32 7.03
CA LEU A 287 -15.93 12.74 7.35
C LEU A 287 -17.02 13.44 6.54
N ILE A 288 -17.07 13.21 5.23
CA ILE A 288 -18.05 13.83 4.33
C ILE A 288 -19.49 13.36 4.63
N ARG A 289 -19.67 12.07 4.94
CA ARG A 289 -21.00 11.50 5.17
C ARG A 289 -21.60 11.87 6.54
N TYR A 290 -20.78 11.78 7.61
CA TYR A 290 -21.29 11.84 8.98
C TYR A 290 -21.18 13.22 9.63
N ARG A 291 -20.36 14.14 9.09
CA ARG A 291 -20.21 15.49 9.63
C ARG A 291 -20.88 16.59 8.79
N ARG A 292 -21.85 16.23 7.95
CA ARG A 292 -22.57 17.20 7.11
C ARG A 292 -23.33 18.26 7.88
N ALA A 293 -23.77 17.98 9.12
CA ALA A 293 -24.67 18.86 9.86
C ALA A 293 -23.97 19.78 10.88
N ASN A 294 -22.78 19.44 11.39
CA ASN A 294 -22.14 20.15 12.50
C ASN A 294 -20.62 20.23 12.32
N VAL A 295 -20.17 20.91 11.26
CA VAL A 295 -18.73 21.17 11.09
C VAL A 295 -18.43 22.56 11.66
N PRO A 296 -17.65 22.68 12.74
CA PRO A 296 -17.13 23.98 13.20
C PRO A 296 -16.36 24.67 12.06
N GLY A 297 -16.37 25.99 11.98
CA GLY A 297 -15.91 26.85 10.89
C GLY A 297 -14.56 26.54 10.20
N GLY A 298 -13.75 25.63 10.74
CA GLY A 298 -12.47 25.18 10.16
C GLY A 298 -12.57 24.22 8.96
N LEU A 299 -13.77 23.77 8.57
CA LEU A 299 -13.99 22.86 7.44
C LEU A 299 -14.87 23.48 6.32
N ALA A 300 -15.02 24.77 6.28
CA ALA A 300 -15.73 25.51 5.24
C ALA A 300 -15.22 25.16 3.82
N TRP A 301 -13.91 24.85 3.66
CA TRP A 301 -13.30 24.39 2.43
C TRP A 301 -13.90 23.07 1.89
N LEU A 302 -14.52 22.22 2.75
CA LEU A 302 -15.20 21.00 2.32
C LEU A 302 -16.56 21.29 1.65
N GLN A 303 -17.25 22.33 2.12
CA GLN A 303 -18.51 22.80 1.53
C GLN A 303 -18.24 23.47 0.19
N ASP A 304 -17.20 24.29 0.12
CA ASP A 304 -16.78 25.00 -1.10
C ASP A 304 -16.39 24.04 -2.24
N ARG A 305 -15.59 23.02 -1.96
CA ARG A 305 -15.24 22.00 -2.99
C ARG A 305 -16.42 21.18 -3.50
N LYS A 306 -17.50 21.06 -2.76
CA LYS A 306 -18.71 20.37 -3.20
C LYS A 306 -19.51 21.25 -4.16
N SER A 307 -19.60 22.55 -3.88
CA SER A 307 -20.22 23.55 -4.76
C SER A 307 -19.45 23.66 -6.07
N THR A 308 -18.12 23.66 -6.05
CA THR A 308 -17.26 23.72 -7.25
C THR A 308 -17.40 22.48 -8.16
N ARG A 309 -17.61 21.27 -7.60
CA ARG A 309 -17.88 20.07 -8.41
C ARG A 309 -19.30 20.07 -9.01
N LEU A 310 -20.31 20.56 -8.29
CA LEU A 310 -21.66 20.72 -8.82
C LEU A 310 -21.70 21.77 -9.94
N ASN A 311 -21.02 22.90 -9.76
CA ASN A 311 -20.91 23.93 -10.78
C ASN A 311 -20.16 23.46 -12.04
N SER A 312 -19.13 22.62 -11.92
CA SER A 312 -18.44 22.06 -13.09
C SER A 312 -19.28 21.06 -13.88
N SER A 313 -20.22 20.36 -13.25
CA SER A 313 -21.18 19.49 -13.94
C SER A 313 -22.29 20.28 -14.60
N HIS A 314 -22.77 21.37 -14.00
CA HIS A 314 -23.74 22.29 -14.62
C HIS A 314 -23.16 23.08 -15.80
N SER A 315 -21.89 23.50 -15.74
CA SER A 315 -21.24 24.17 -16.88
C SER A 315 -21.03 23.27 -18.10
N ARG A 316 -21.02 21.95 -17.95
CA ARG A 316 -21.01 20.99 -19.06
C ARG A 316 -22.38 20.79 -19.70
N ALA A 317 -23.45 20.90 -18.94
CA ALA A 317 -24.82 20.77 -19.45
C ALA A 317 -25.27 22.00 -20.29
N SER A 318 -24.71 23.19 -20.00
CA SER A 318 -25.04 24.45 -20.75
C SER A 318 -24.26 24.65 -22.07
N ARG A 319 -23.46 23.67 -22.50
CA ARG A 319 -22.72 23.70 -23.79
C ARG A 319 -23.22 22.68 -24.81
N MET A 320 -24.46 22.32 -24.79
CA MET A 320 -25.06 21.69 -25.98
C MET A 320 -25.39 22.79 -26.98
N PRO A 321 -24.88 22.74 -28.24
CA PRO A 321 -25.30 23.66 -29.26
C PRO A 321 -26.78 23.42 -29.55
N SER A 322 -27.60 24.49 -29.51
CA SER A 322 -28.92 24.47 -30.06
C SER A 322 -28.78 24.23 -31.57
N SER A 323 -29.23 23.06 -32.00
CA SER A 323 -29.43 22.79 -33.42
C SER A 323 -30.51 23.72 -33.94
N ALA A 324 -30.11 24.62 -34.83
CA ALA A 324 -30.97 25.22 -35.84
C ALA A 324 -30.72 24.48 -37.12
#